data_cb691dc68560248ebed938c66a6ee53a
#
_entry.id   cb691dc68560248ebed938c66a6ee53a
#
_cell.length_a   1.000
_cell.length_b   1.000
_cell.length_c   1.000
_cell.angle_alpha   90.00
_cell.angle_beta   90.00
_cell.angle_gamma   90.00
#
_symmetry.space_group_name_H-M   'P 1'
#
loop_
_entity.id
_entity.type
_entity.pdbx_description
1 polymer ?
#
loop_
_entity_poly.entity_id
_entity_poly.type
_entity_poly.pdbx_seq_one_letter_code
_entity_poly.pdbx_strand_id
1 'polypeptide(L)'
;MRKEYLKNEALDTIYFGGGTPSLLSIKEIEDILKTIFLTFKISPTPEITLEANPIDLTEEKTSGLKTIGINRLSIGVQTFNETFLKFLNRQETSKNIYSAINNVVKYDFKNFNIDLIFAIPGQKKEDLMADIKKLIAIHPTHISTYCLTIEEKTVLDFWIKKGITKKVDDDLAADFFLIIDEILTSEGYEH
;
A
#
# COMPACT_ATOMS: atom_id res chain seq x y z
N MET A 1 -26.47 7.27 6.47
CA MET A 1 -25.78 7.42 5.17
C MET A 1 -26.16 8.79 4.57
N ARG A 2 -25.18 9.59 4.12
CA ARG A 2 -25.47 10.95 3.59
C ARG A 2 -25.78 10.88 2.09
N LYS A 3 -26.83 10.16 1.70
CA LYS A 3 -27.22 9.94 0.30
C LYS A 3 -27.48 11.25 -0.44
N GLU A 4 -28.07 12.25 0.23
CA GLU A 4 -28.41 13.55 -0.35
C GLU A 4 -27.18 14.44 -0.64
N TYR A 5 -26.02 14.13 -0.03
CA TYR A 5 -24.77 14.88 -0.24
C TYR A 5 -24.31 14.84 -1.71
N LEU A 6 -24.53 13.73 -2.38
CA LEU A 6 -24.05 13.49 -3.75
C LEU A 6 -24.99 14.03 -4.84
N LYS A 7 -26.15 14.59 -4.49
CA LYS A 7 -27.09 15.27 -5.44
C LYS A 7 -27.34 14.48 -6.74
N ASN A 8 -27.39 13.15 -6.69
CA ASN A 8 -27.54 12.23 -7.84
C ASN A 8 -26.31 12.16 -8.79
N GLU A 9 -25.15 12.66 -8.41
CA GLU A 9 -23.92 12.43 -9.16
C GLU A 9 -23.56 10.93 -9.14
N ALA A 10 -22.90 10.47 -10.21
CA ALA A 10 -22.41 9.10 -10.27
C ALA A 10 -21.08 8.99 -9.51
N LEU A 11 -20.87 7.88 -8.82
CA LEU A 11 -19.60 7.56 -8.20
C LEU A 11 -18.65 6.95 -9.24
N ASP A 12 -17.52 7.61 -9.46
CA ASP A 12 -16.45 7.13 -10.33
C ASP A 12 -15.45 6.25 -9.58
N THR A 13 -15.37 6.41 -8.25
CA THR A 13 -14.42 5.67 -7.41
C THR A 13 -15.08 5.14 -6.14
N ILE A 14 -14.67 3.92 -5.75
CA ILE A 14 -14.99 3.30 -4.46
C ILE A 14 -13.67 2.86 -3.85
N TYR A 15 -13.39 3.29 -2.62
CA TYR A 15 -12.13 3.00 -1.96
C TYR A 15 -12.35 2.35 -0.60
N PHE A 16 -11.85 1.11 -0.45
CA PHE A 16 -11.79 0.39 0.81
C PHE A 16 -10.45 0.67 1.48
N GLY A 17 -10.46 1.52 2.49
CA GLY A 17 -9.28 1.93 3.24
C GLY A 17 -9.55 2.03 4.73
N GLY A 18 -8.47 2.26 5.50
CA GLY A 18 -8.51 2.37 6.95
C GLY A 18 -8.51 1.02 7.68
N GLY A 19 -7.67 0.90 8.69
CA GLY A 19 -7.42 -0.40 9.32
C GLY A 19 -6.76 -1.37 8.32
N THR A 20 -7.37 -2.52 8.10
CA THR A 20 -6.87 -3.54 7.17
C THR A 20 -8.03 -4.16 6.40
N PRO A 21 -8.50 -3.55 5.29
CA PRO A 21 -9.66 -4.05 4.55
C PRO A 21 -9.50 -5.47 4.00
N SER A 22 -8.26 -5.90 3.72
CA SER A 22 -7.96 -7.26 3.24
C SER A 22 -8.28 -8.37 4.26
N LEU A 23 -8.49 -8.05 5.53
CA LEU A 23 -8.94 -9.02 6.54
C LEU A 23 -10.43 -9.40 6.37
N LEU A 24 -11.24 -8.56 5.75
CA LEU A 24 -12.64 -8.90 5.48
C LEU A 24 -12.72 -10.10 4.53
N SER A 25 -13.71 -10.96 4.74
CA SER A 25 -14.01 -12.04 3.80
C SER A 25 -14.50 -11.49 2.45
N ILE A 26 -14.36 -12.27 1.39
CA ILE A 26 -14.90 -11.90 0.06
C ILE A 26 -16.39 -11.59 0.14
N LYS A 27 -17.12 -12.35 0.95
CA LYS A 27 -18.57 -12.16 1.15
C LYS A 27 -18.90 -10.83 1.80
N GLU A 28 -18.15 -10.42 2.82
CA GLU A 28 -18.35 -9.11 3.49
C GLU A 28 -18.08 -7.95 2.54
N ILE A 29 -16.99 -8.00 1.75
CA ILE A 29 -16.67 -6.97 0.76
C ILE A 29 -17.77 -6.94 -0.32
N GLU A 30 -18.22 -8.10 -0.80
CA GLU A 30 -19.30 -8.21 -1.79
C GLU A 30 -20.61 -7.58 -1.28
N ASP A 31 -20.98 -7.84 -0.02
CA ASP A 31 -22.21 -7.30 0.57
C ASP A 31 -22.14 -5.77 0.75
N ILE A 32 -20.95 -5.24 1.08
CA ILE A 32 -20.72 -3.79 1.10
C ILE A 32 -20.88 -3.21 -0.31
N LEU A 33 -20.23 -3.81 -1.32
CA LEU A 33 -20.36 -3.36 -2.72
C LEU A 33 -21.80 -3.39 -3.20
N LYS A 34 -22.54 -4.49 -2.96
CA LYS A 34 -23.97 -4.59 -3.29
C LYS A 34 -24.77 -3.46 -2.65
N THR A 35 -24.50 -3.16 -1.39
CA THR A 35 -25.19 -2.07 -0.68
C THR A 35 -24.88 -0.70 -1.32
N ILE A 36 -23.63 -0.47 -1.71
CA ILE A 36 -23.21 0.77 -2.41
C ILE A 36 -23.93 0.86 -3.76
N PHE A 37 -23.93 -0.20 -4.57
CA PHE A 37 -24.53 -0.22 -5.90
C PHE A 37 -26.06 -0.06 -5.86
N LEU A 38 -26.72 -0.57 -4.83
CA LEU A 38 -28.16 -0.36 -4.61
C LEU A 38 -28.49 1.04 -4.11
N THR A 39 -27.54 1.72 -3.48
CA THR A 39 -27.78 2.99 -2.81
C THR A 39 -27.41 4.20 -3.68
N PHE A 40 -26.37 4.10 -4.49
CA PHE A 40 -25.81 5.18 -5.25
C PHE A 40 -25.82 4.88 -6.75
N LYS A 41 -25.85 5.93 -7.56
CA LYS A 41 -25.58 5.81 -8.99
C LYS A 41 -24.08 5.58 -9.17
N ILE A 42 -23.71 4.57 -9.91
CA ILE A 42 -22.31 4.19 -10.15
C ILE A 42 -21.98 4.48 -11.61
N SER A 43 -20.82 4.99 -11.89
CA SER A 43 -20.26 5.16 -13.22
C SER A 43 -20.18 3.80 -13.96
N PRO A 44 -20.23 3.77 -15.29
CA PRO A 44 -20.13 2.53 -16.06
C PRO A 44 -18.81 1.77 -15.85
N THR A 45 -17.74 2.49 -15.54
CA THR A 45 -16.38 1.92 -15.35
C THR A 45 -15.74 2.47 -14.07
N PRO A 46 -16.29 2.16 -12.88
CA PRO A 46 -15.78 2.70 -11.64
C PRO A 46 -14.43 2.09 -11.29
N GLU A 47 -13.53 2.90 -10.72
CA GLU A 47 -12.35 2.35 -10.04
C GLU A 47 -12.78 1.85 -8.65
N ILE A 48 -12.53 0.59 -8.36
CA ILE A 48 -12.83 -0.03 -7.07
C ILE A 48 -11.52 -0.51 -6.45
N THR A 49 -11.01 0.29 -5.51
CA THR A 49 -9.72 0.07 -4.85
C THR A 49 -9.91 -0.61 -3.50
N LEU A 50 -9.00 -1.54 -3.18
CA LEU A 50 -8.90 -2.15 -1.85
C LEU A 50 -7.45 -2.12 -1.35
N GLU A 51 -7.25 -1.60 -0.13
CA GLU A 51 -5.98 -1.69 0.59
C GLU A 51 -5.75 -3.11 1.10
N ALA A 52 -4.55 -3.63 0.90
CA ALA A 52 -4.22 -4.99 1.29
C ALA A 52 -2.81 -5.14 1.87
N ASN A 53 -2.67 -5.98 2.90
CA ASN A 53 -1.38 -6.48 3.29
C ASN A 53 -0.96 -7.65 2.36
N PRO A 54 0.34 -7.77 2.03
CA PRO A 54 0.81 -8.88 1.19
C PRO A 54 0.42 -10.27 1.71
N ILE A 55 0.45 -10.48 3.03
CA ILE A 55 0.13 -11.77 3.64
C ILE A 55 -1.33 -12.21 3.38
N ASP A 56 -2.24 -11.27 3.18
CA ASP A 56 -3.66 -11.53 2.95
C ASP A 56 -3.96 -11.85 1.48
N LEU A 57 -3.06 -11.48 0.55
CA LEU A 57 -3.23 -11.69 -0.90
C LEU A 57 -2.86 -13.12 -1.31
N THR A 58 -3.51 -14.11 -0.67
CA THR A 58 -3.43 -15.50 -1.10
C THR A 58 -4.05 -15.67 -2.50
N GLU A 59 -3.78 -16.78 -3.15
CA GLU A 59 -4.35 -17.09 -4.46
C GLU A 59 -5.89 -17.03 -4.45
N GLU A 60 -6.51 -17.68 -3.46
CA GLU A 60 -7.95 -17.67 -3.27
C GLU A 60 -8.52 -16.27 -3.05
N LYS A 61 -7.88 -15.52 -2.15
CA LYS A 61 -8.30 -14.14 -1.84
C LYS A 61 -8.20 -13.23 -3.04
N THR A 62 -7.07 -13.25 -3.75
CA THR A 62 -6.83 -12.40 -4.91
C THR A 62 -7.81 -12.70 -6.05
N SER A 63 -8.05 -14.00 -6.32
CA SER A 63 -9.07 -14.45 -7.28
C SER A 63 -10.49 -13.98 -6.87
N GLY A 64 -10.83 -14.15 -5.60
CA GLY A 64 -12.13 -13.71 -5.07
C GLY A 64 -12.35 -12.21 -5.19
N LEU A 65 -11.34 -11.40 -4.84
CA LEU A 65 -11.40 -9.95 -4.98
C LEU A 65 -11.67 -9.54 -6.44
N LYS A 66 -10.97 -10.15 -7.39
CA LYS A 66 -11.18 -9.90 -8.82
C LYS A 66 -12.61 -10.26 -9.23
N THR A 67 -13.12 -11.40 -8.78
CA THR A 67 -14.46 -11.91 -9.12
C THR A 67 -15.58 -10.98 -8.66
N ILE A 68 -15.45 -10.37 -7.49
CA ILE A 68 -16.45 -9.45 -6.94
C ILE A 68 -16.34 -8.02 -7.48
N GLY A 69 -15.37 -7.75 -8.39
CA GLY A 69 -15.25 -6.47 -9.08
C GLY A 69 -14.22 -5.50 -8.52
N ILE A 70 -13.40 -5.90 -7.54
CA ILE A 70 -12.21 -5.08 -7.18
C ILE A 70 -11.30 -5.05 -8.40
N ASN A 71 -10.91 -3.85 -8.86
CA ASN A 71 -10.11 -3.68 -10.05
C ASN A 71 -8.79 -2.91 -9.81
N ARG A 72 -8.59 -2.39 -8.60
CA ARG A 72 -7.33 -1.79 -8.16
C ARG A 72 -6.96 -2.28 -6.76
N LEU A 73 -5.67 -2.53 -6.52
CA LEU A 73 -5.13 -2.89 -5.21
C LEU A 73 -4.10 -1.85 -4.75
N SER A 74 -4.12 -1.49 -3.46
CA SER A 74 -3.03 -0.76 -2.82
C SER A 74 -2.34 -1.70 -1.83
N ILE A 75 -1.08 -2.03 -2.09
CA ILE A 75 -0.39 -3.12 -1.39
C ILE A 75 0.67 -2.54 -0.46
N GLY A 76 0.45 -2.71 0.83
CA GLY A 76 1.34 -2.22 1.89
C GLY A 76 2.61 -3.06 2.04
N VAL A 77 3.53 -2.98 1.08
CA VAL A 77 4.82 -3.70 1.12
C VAL A 77 5.75 -3.12 2.17
N GLN A 78 5.82 -1.81 2.27
CA GLN A 78 6.61 -0.99 3.19
C GLN A 78 8.13 -1.06 2.95
N THR A 79 8.73 -2.22 2.80
CA THR A 79 10.13 -2.49 2.46
C THR A 79 10.27 -3.96 2.04
N PHE A 80 11.31 -4.27 1.29
CA PHE A 80 11.67 -5.67 0.97
C PHE A 80 12.78 -6.21 1.88
N ASN A 81 13.24 -5.41 2.85
CA ASN A 81 14.29 -5.80 3.80
C ASN A 81 13.63 -6.38 5.06
N GLU A 82 13.89 -7.66 5.34
CA GLU A 82 13.29 -8.38 6.47
C GLU A 82 13.64 -7.78 7.85
N THR A 83 14.81 -7.15 7.97
CA THR A 83 15.20 -6.46 9.22
C THR A 83 14.28 -5.26 9.47
N PHE A 84 13.99 -4.48 8.43
CA PHE A 84 13.11 -3.32 8.55
C PHE A 84 11.63 -3.74 8.63
N LEU A 85 11.21 -4.83 7.98
CA LEU A 85 9.87 -5.39 8.21
C LEU A 85 9.67 -5.75 9.68
N LYS A 86 10.62 -6.43 10.30
CA LYS A 86 10.57 -6.73 11.75
C LYS A 86 10.56 -5.47 12.61
N PHE A 87 11.37 -4.46 12.27
CA PHE A 87 11.39 -3.18 12.97
C PHE A 87 10.03 -2.47 12.92
N LEU A 88 9.36 -2.52 11.77
CA LEU A 88 8.02 -1.98 11.55
C LEU A 88 6.89 -2.86 12.14
N ASN A 89 7.25 -3.91 12.88
CA ASN A 89 6.31 -4.90 13.43
C ASN A 89 5.43 -5.56 12.36
N ARG A 90 6.00 -5.81 11.18
CA ARG A 90 5.34 -6.52 10.09
C ARG A 90 5.61 -8.01 10.16
N GLN A 91 4.58 -8.81 9.89
CA GLN A 91 4.66 -10.28 9.89
C GLN A 91 5.09 -10.85 8.54
N GLU A 92 5.08 -10.03 7.50
CA GLU A 92 5.45 -10.38 6.15
C GLU A 92 6.94 -10.72 6.06
N THR A 93 7.26 -11.61 5.13
CA THR A 93 8.62 -11.88 4.66
C THR A 93 8.74 -11.46 3.20
N SER A 94 9.95 -11.30 2.72
CA SER A 94 10.18 -11.05 1.28
C SER A 94 9.47 -12.10 0.41
N LYS A 95 9.43 -13.36 0.84
CA LYS A 95 8.74 -14.45 0.13
C LYS A 95 7.22 -14.20 0.05
N ASN A 96 6.58 -13.77 1.13
CA ASN A 96 5.15 -13.45 1.13
C ASN A 96 4.85 -12.27 0.19
N ILE A 97 5.69 -11.24 0.18
CA ILE A 97 5.55 -10.08 -0.70
C ILE A 97 5.58 -10.51 -2.17
N TYR A 98 6.60 -11.27 -2.59
CA TYR A 98 6.67 -11.74 -3.97
C TYR A 98 5.55 -12.71 -4.33
N SER A 99 5.10 -13.57 -3.41
CA SER A 99 3.94 -14.43 -3.63
C SER A 99 2.68 -13.61 -3.87
N ALA A 100 2.43 -12.58 -3.07
CA ALA A 100 1.30 -11.67 -3.24
C ALA A 100 1.33 -10.97 -4.61
N ILE A 101 2.50 -10.41 -4.99
CA ILE A 101 2.68 -9.74 -6.28
C ILE A 101 2.43 -10.70 -7.44
N ASN A 102 2.94 -11.94 -7.36
CA ASN A 102 2.69 -12.97 -8.37
C ASN A 102 1.20 -13.30 -8.49
N ASN A 103 0.44 -13.35 -7.38
CA ASN A 103 -1.00 -13.54 -7.40
C ASN A 103 -1.70 -12.36 -8.06
N VAL A 104 -1.31 -11.12 -7.73
CA VAL A 104 -1.86 -9.89 -8.32
C VAL A 104 -1.70 -9.91 -9.84
N VAL A 105 -0.52 -10.23 -10.34
CA VAL A 105 -0.24 -10.36 -11.78
C VAL A 105 -0.99 -11.54 -12.40
N LYS A 106 -0.99 -12.71 -11.76
CA LYS A 106 -1.69 -13.93 -12.23
C LYS A 106 -3.18 -13.70 -12.43
N TYR A 107 -3.82 -12.93 -11.56
CA TYR A 107 -5.25 -12.62 -11.63
C TYR A 107 -5.57 -11.30 -12.37
N ASP A 108 -4.63 -10.83 -13.20
CA ASP A 108 -4.81 -9.69 -14.12
C ASP A 108 -5.23 -8.39 -13.42
N PHE A 109 -4.69 -8.11 -12.24
CA PHE A 109 -4.76 -6.78 -11.66
C PHE A 109 -3.72 -5.88 -12.35
N LYS A 110 -4.14 -5.20 -13.41
CA LYS A 110 -3.26 -4.28 -14.18
C LYS A 110 -3.03 -2.97 -13.46
N ASN A 111 -3.96 -2.56 -12.59
CA ASN A 111 -3.86 -1.35 -11.80
C ASN A 111 -3.60 -1.73 -10.33
N PHE A 112 -2.37 -1.51 -9.88
CA PHE A 112 -2.03 -1.68 -8.47
C PHE A 112 -0.95 -0.70 -8.03
N ASN A 113 -1.06 -0.31 -6.78
CA ASN A 113 -0.11 0.53 -6.07
C ASN A 113 0.75 -0.30 -5.13
N ILE A 114 1.98 0.10 -4.94
CA ILE A 114 2.85 -0.41 -3.87
C ILE A 114 3.23 0.74 -2.95
N ASP A 115 2.97 0.55 -1.65
CA ASP A 115 3.38 1.48 -0.61
C ASP A 115 4.77 1.11 -0.11
N LEU A 116 5.68 2.09 -0.08
CA LEU A 116 7.04 1.98 0.44
C LEU A 116 7.25 3.00 1.56
N ILE A 117 7.88 2.59 2.64
CA ILE A 117 8.30 3.48 3.73
C ILE A 117 9.81 3.70 3.63
N PHE A 118 10.23 4.95 3.69
CA PHE A 118 11.63 5.32 3.77
C PHE A 118 11.95 6.12 5.04
N ALA A 119 13.22 6.40 5.28
CA ALA A 119 13.73 7.01 6.52
C ALA A 119 13.39 6.16 7.76
N ILE A 120 13.51 4.83 7.62
CA ILE A 120 13.38 3.90 8.75
C ILE A 120 14.67 4.00 9.58
N PRO A 121 14.59 4.06 10.93
CA PRO A 121 15.76 4.08 11.79
C PRO A 121 16.77 2.99 11.44
N GLY A 122 18.01 3.40 11.15
CA GLY A 122 19.08 2.50 10.72
C GLY A 122 19.15 2.21 9.23
N GLN A 123 18.17 2.67 8.43
CA GLN A 123 18.18 2.53 6.98
C GLN A 123 19.30 3.37 6.37
N LYS A 124 20.08 2.76 5.49
CA LYS A 124 21.14 3.41 4.72
C LYS A 124 20.67 3.66 3.28
N LYS A 125 21.39 4.51 2.56
CA LYS A 125 21.13 4.78 1.14
C LYS A 125 21.09 3.49 0.30
N GLU A 126 21.98 2.56 0.56
CA GLU A 126 22.09 1.29 -0.15
C GLU A 126 20.83 0.42 0.08
N ASP A 127 20.26 0.44 1.28
CA ASP A 127 19.03 -0.29 1.61
C ASP A 127 17.84 0.30 0.83
N LEU A 128 17.71 1.63 0.82
CA LEU A 128 16.68 2.35 0.06
C LEU A 128 16.79 2.04 -1.44
N MET A 129 17.99 2.14 -2.00
CA MET A 129 18.23 1.85 -3.43
C MET A 129 17.91 0.39 -3.78
N ALA A 130 18.18 -0.55 -2.87
CA ALA A 130 17.82 -1.95 -3.06
C ALA A 130 16.30 -2.16 -3.09
N ASP A 131 15.54 -1.44 -2.25
CA ASP A 131 14.09 -1.48 -2.25
C ASP A 131 13.51 -0.85 -3.52
N ILE A 132 13.98 0.32 -3.93
CA ILE A 132 13.55 1.00 -5.17
C ILE A 132 13.83 0.12 -6.39
N LYS A 133 15.00 -0.51 -6.48
CA LYS A 133 15.34 -1.41 -7.59
C LYS A 133 14.37 -2.59 -7.70
N LYS A 134 13.98 -3.19 -6.57
CA LYS A 134 13.00 -4.28 -6.54
C LYS A 134 11.61 -3.78 -6.94
N LEU A 135 11.23 -2.60 -6.46
CA LEU A 135 9.97 -1.94 -6.78
C LEU A 135 9.84 -1.68 -8.29
N ILE A 136 10.87 -1.10 -8.92
CA ILE A 136 10.91 -0.84 -10.37
C ILE A 136 10.79 -2.15 -11.15
N ALA A 137 11.47 -3.22 -10.74
CA ALA A 137 11.41 -4.52 -11.41
C ALA A 137 10.01 -5.17 -11.37
N ILE A 138 9.12 -4.75 -10.47
CA ILE A 138 7.73 -5.21 -10.38
C ILE A 138 6.83 -4.44 -11.36
N HIS A 139 7.20 -3.23 -11.77
CA HIS A 139 6.44 -2.34 -12.65
C HIS A 139 5.00 -2.06 -12.16
N PRO A 140 4.77 -1.62 -10.90
CA PRO A 140 3.45 -1.21 -10.47
C PRO A 140 3.01 0.04 -11.26
N THR A 141 1.69 0.22 -11.44
CA THR A 141 1.15 1.41 -12.12
C THR A 141 1.19 2.66 -11.26
N HIS A 142 1.32 2.51 -9.96
CA HIS A 142 1.43 3.59 -8.99
C HIS A 142 2.36 3.19 -7.84
N ILE A 143 3.05 4.17 -7.29
CA ILE A 143 3.96 4.00 -6.15
C ILE A 143 3.63 5.09 -5.13
N SER A 144 3.41 4.69 -3.88
CA SER A 144 3.30 5.63 -2.77
C SER A 144 4.53 5.49 -1.88
N THR A 145 5.27 6.57 -1.69
CA THR A 145 6.43 6.60 -0.80
C THR A 145 6.15 7.47 0.41
N TYR A 146 6.34 6.91 1.60
CA TYR A 146 6.06 7.59 2.86
C TYR A 146 7.34 7.72 3.68
N CYS A 147 7.65 8.95 4.08
CA CYS A 147 8.67 9.17 5.12
C CYS A 147 8.11 8.67 6.46
N LEU A 148 8.88 7.83 7.17
CA LEU A 148 8.46 7.36 8.49
C LEU A 148 8.39 8.53 9.47
N THR A 149 7.18 8.90 9.86
CA THR A 149 6.93 9.91 10.89
C THR A 149 6.88 9.28 12.28
N ILE A 150 7.29 10.06 13.28
CA ILE A 150 7.28 9.64 14.69
C ILE A 150 6.11 10.33 15.37
N GLU A 151 5.04 9.57 15.57
CA GLU A 151 3.88 10.06 16.29
C GLU A 151 4.08 9.92 17.79
N GLU A 152 3.69 10.94 18.55
CA GLU A 152 3.75 10.92 20.01
C GLU A 152 2.97 9.74 20.60
N LYS A 153 3.47 9.20 21.71
CA LYS A 153 2.86 8.09 22.46
C LYS A 153 2.84 6.75 21.70
N THR A 154 3.58 6.62 20.60
CA THR A 154 3.81 5.35 19.93
C THR A 154 4.98 4.58 20.53
N VAL A 155 5.08 3.29 20.21
CA VAL A 155 6.23 2.46 20.62
C VAL A 155 7.55 3.04 20.08
N LEU A 156 7.54 3.56 18.86
CA LEU A 156 8.72 4.18 18.26
C LEU A 156 9.15 5.46 19.01
N ASP A 157 8.21 6.32 19.38
CA ASP A 157 8.47 7.50 20.22
C ASP A 157 9.09 7.11 21.57
N PHE A 158 8.53 6.06 22.22
CA PHE A 158 9.09 5.51 23.45
C PHE A 158 10.52 5.01 23.27
N TRP A 159 10.81 4.25 22.21
CA TRP A 159 12.16 3.74 21.94
C TRP A 159 13.17 4.86 21.71
N ILE A 160 12.79 5.92 21.01
CA ILE A 160 13.65 7.09 20.79
C ILE A 160 13.91 7.83 22.10
N LYS A 161 12.87 8.11 22.89
CA LYS A 161 13.01 8.76 24.21
C LYS A 161 13.88 7.96 25.20
N LYS A 162 13.89 6.63 25.05
CA LYS A 162 14.75 5.73 25.87
C LYS A 162 16.14 5.51 25.26
N GLY A 163 16.45 6.07 24.11
CA GLY A 163 17.74 5.87 23.43
C GLY A 163 17.95 4.46 22.87
N ILE A 164 16.87 3.66 22.75
CA ILE A 164 16.91 2.30 22.17
C ILE A 164 17.14 2.38 20.66
N THR A 165 16.54 3.37 20.02
CA THR A 165 16.80 3.70 18.61
C THR A 165 16.99 5.21 18.45
N LYS A 166 17.60 5.64 17.34
CA LYS A 166 17.77 7.05 17.01
C LYS A 166 16.71 7.48 16.01
N LYS A 167 16.21 8.72 16.16
CA LYS A 167 15.45 9.37 15.08
C LYS A 167 16.34 9.47 13.84
N VAL A 168 15.77 9.28 12.67
CA VAL A 168 16.46 9.59 11.42
C VAL A 168 16.62 11.10 11.33
N ASP A 169 17.79 11.54 10.87
CA ASP A 169 18.08 12.94 10.62
C ASP A 169 17.16 13.47 9.53
N ASP A 170 16.62 14.67 9.72
CA ASP A 170 15.67 15.26 8.78
C ASP A 170 16.36 15.59 7.42
N ASP A 171 17.66 15.94 7.44
CA ASP A 171 18.45 16.13 6.20
C ASP A 171 18.62 14.81 5.46
N LEU A 172 18.90 13.71 6.16
CA LEU A 172 18.97 12.37 5.54
C LEU A 172 17.60 11.93 4.96
N ALA A 173 16.51 12.24 5.64
CA ALA A 173 15.17 11.95 5.12
C ALA A 173 14.86 12.77 3.85
N ALA A 174 15.29 14.04 3.80
CA ALA A 174 15.19 14.88 2.61
C ALA A 174 16.04 14.32 1.46
N ASP A 175 17.29 13.91 1.73
CA ASP A 175 18.14 13.26 0.73
C ASP A 175 17.51 12.00 0.17
N PHE A 176 16.88 11.18 1.01
CA PHE A 176 16.17 9.97 0.57
C PHE A 176 14.99 10.30 -0.34
N PHE A 177 14.22 11.34 -0.01
CA PHE A 177 13.13 11.81 -0.85
C PHE A 177 13.63 12.22 -2.24
N LEU A 178 14.71 13.01 -2.31
CA LEU A 178 15.30 13.44 -3.58
C LEU A 178 15.82 12.26 -4.41
N ILE A 179 16.44 11.26 -3.79
CA ILE A 179 16.88 10.03 -4.45
C ILE A 179 15.70 9.25 -5.03
N ILE A 180 14.60 9.13 -4.28
CA ILE A 180 13.38 8.44 -4.74
C ILE A 180 12.81 9.17 -5.96
N ASP A 181 12.65 10.48 -5.86
CA ASP A 181 12.10 11.32 -6.93
C ASP A 181 12.95 11.21 -8.22
N GLU A 182 14.27 11.39 -8.11
CA GLU A 182 15.20 11.28 -9.23
C GLU A 182 15.11 9.91 -9.92
N ILE A 183 15.18 8.82 -9.15
CA ILE A 183 15.19 7.47 -9.71
C ILE A 183 13.83 7.14 -10.34
N LEU A 184 12.71 7.38 -9.63
CA LEU A 184 11.40 7.04 -10.14
C LEU A 184 11.04 7.88 -11.38
N THR A 185 11.39 9.16 -11.41
CA THR A 185 11.20 10.01 -12.58
C THR A 185 12.03 9.52 -13.77
N SER A 186 13.28 9.09 -13.56
CA SER A 186 14.12 8.52 -14.63
C SER A 186 13.57 7.21 -15.18
N GLU A 187 12.77 6.48 -14.43
CA GLU A 187 12.09 5.24 -14.84
C GLU A 187 10.69 5.49 -15.42
N GLY A 188 10.30 6.76 -15.61
CA GLY A 188 9.06 7.17 -16.27
C GLY A 188 7.85 7.31 -15.37
N TYR A 189 8.02 7.32 -14.05
CA TYR A 189 6.95 7.69 -13.13
C TYR A 189 6.83 9.22 -13.06
N GLU A 190 5.60 9.72 -12.99
CA GLU A 190 5.30 11.15 -12.79
C GLU A 190 5.04 11.41 -11.30
N HIS A 191 5.62 12.52 -10.78
CA HIS A 191 5.45 12.97 -9.40
C HIS A 191 4.49 14.15 -9.31
#